data_47a8f9d7d2b91f307135578297498e9a
#
_entry.id   47a8f9d7d2b91f307135578297498e9a
#
_cell.length_a   1.000
_cell.length_b   1.000
_cell.length_c   1.000
_cell.angle_alpha   90.00
_cell.angle_beta   90.00
_cell.angle_gamma   90.00
#
_symmetry.space_group_name_H-M   'P 1'
#
loop_
_entity.id
_entity.type
_entity.pdbx_description
1 polymer ?
#
loop_
_entity_poly.entity_id
_entity_poly.type
_entity_poly.pdbx_seq_one_letter_code
_entity_poly.pdbx_strand_id
1 'polypeptide(L)'
;RTLMRTPHQKRARELERIVEATGTLYPKDFWQLELVACWTSGTAGYQTRNLPAYYGNTPVRDVGYISSEGRHTITTGDGSAGGRLVAGGAFYEFIPQDGGEALNGSELEIGKTYTVLLTSDQGLYRYQMGDIVRCNGFEGPTPVLEFLCKTEQFSDLEGEKISGDQIAAAMAECAQRLGVTLESFAAIPLRAERGASYYAFAIEPLSLCGDAERRLIAMIDEELGKLNFLYRYKQADGSLAPAHLLVVEQGTFATRTNLHTERTGTGETQYKPPVFLSASALAEFKILRTIRNTTAAQGGPGAAA
;
A
#
# COMPACT_ATOMS: atom_id res chain seq x y z
N ARG A 1 18.91 28.96 7.40
CA ARG A 1 19.81 29.60 8.40
C ARG A 1 19.14 30.70 9.23
N THR A 2 17.82 30.88 9.19
CA THR A 2 17.16 32.03 9.84
C THR A 2 16.03 31.63 10.80
N LEU A 3 15.82 30.34 11.10
CA LEU A 3 14.70 29.85 11.91
C LEU A 3 14.98 29.78 13.42
N MET A 4 16.19 30.04 13.88
CA MET A 4 16.53 30.06 15.32
C MET A 4 16.67 31.48 15.86
N ARG A 5 15.63 32.31 15.76
CA ARG A 5 15.78 33.71 16.16
C ARG A 5 15.50 34.02 17.62
N THR A 6 14.71 33.21 18.31
CA THR A 6 14.46 33.42 19.75
C THR A 6 14.06 32.11 20.41
N PRO A 7 14.78 31.63 21.43
CA PRO A 7 14.37 30.43 22.17
C PRO A 7 13.04 30.70 22.88
N HIS A 8 12.01 29.92 22.54
CA HIS A 8 10.73 29.93 23.25
C HIS A 8 10.80 29.10 24.53
N GLN A 9 11.46 29.64 25.56
CA GLN A 9 11.70 28.92 26.83
C GLN A 9 10.41 28.34 27.47
N LYS A 10 9.29 29.05 27.38
CA LYS A 10 8.02 28.55 27.91
C LYS A 10 7.58 27.29 27.16
N ARG A 11 7.70 27.28 25.83
CA ARG A 11 7.33 26.14 25.00
C ARG A 11 8.31 24.98 25.20
N ALA A 12 9.61 25.24 25.30
CA ALA A 12 10.60 24.21 25.59
C ALA A 12 10.29 23.46 26.89
N ARG A 13 10.01 24.21 28.00
CA ARG A 13 9.65 23.61 29.29
C ARG A 13 8.32 22.83 29.25
N GLU A 14 7.39 23.23 28.39
CA GLU A 14 6.13 22.49 28.19
C GLU A 14 6.43 21.13 27.53
N LEU A 15 7.20 21.11 26.44
CA LEU A 15 7.58 19.90 25.72
C LEU A 15 8.44 18.97 26.61
N GLU A 16 9.39 19.51 27.35
CA GLU A 16 10.20 18.76 28.31
C GLU A 16 9.33 18.03 29.34
N ARG A 17 8.35 18.73 29.92
CA ARG A 17 7.41 18.12 30.89
C ARG A 17 6.59 16.97 30.29
N ILE A 18 6.19 17.11 29.01
CA ILE A 18 5.45 16.05 28.32
C ILE A 18 6.37 14.82 28.17
N VAL A 19 7.60 15.01 27.69
CA VAL A 19 8.57 13.92 27.53
C VAL A 19 8.89 13.26 28.86
N GLU A 20 9.08 14.04 29.92
CA GLU A 20 9.33 13.50 31.29
C GLU A 20 8.16 12.64 31.80
N ALA A 21 6.93 13.02 31.47
CA ALA A 21 5.73 12.32 31.92
C ALA A 21 5.38 11.08 31.08
N THR A 22 5.67 11.10 29.78
CA THR A 22 5.17 10.09 28.82
C THR A 22 6.30 9.26 28.19
N GLY A 23 7.55 9.70 28.29
CA GLY A 23 8.71 9.11 27.62
C GLY A 23 8.78 9.38 26.11
N THR A 24 7.76 10.04 25.53
CA THR A 24 7.63 10.30 24.09
C THR A 24 7.05 11.70 23.85
N LEU A 25 7.12 12.16 22.60
CA LEU A 25 6.52 13.42 22.18
C LEU A 25 5.83 13.24 20.83
N TYR A 26 4.53 13.09 20.85
CA TYR A 26 3.71 13.01 19.64
C TYR A 26 2.97 14.31 19.36
N PRO A 27 2.60 14.59 18.10
CA PRO A 27 1.84 15.79 17.74
C PRO A 27 0.58 16.01 18.61
N LYS A 28 -0.14 14.94 18.94
CA LYS A 28 -1.34 14.99 19.80
C LYS A 28 -1.08 15.52 21.22
N ASP A 29 0.17 15.43 21.70
CA ASP A 29 0.51 15.77 23.07
C ASP A 29 0.72 17.29 23.24
N PHE A 30 0.97 18.01 22.14
CA PHE A 30 1.31 19.42 22.21
C PHE A 30 0.65 20.31 21.13
N TRP A 31 -0.10 19.73 20.20
CA TRP A 31 -0.91 20.45 19.23
C TRP A 31 -2.39 20.11 19.37
N GLN A 32 -3.23 21.11 19.25
CA GLN A 32 -4.66 20.95 19.04
C GLN A 32 -4.91 21.02 17.53
N LEU A 33 -4.91 19.85 16.89
CA LEU A 33 -5.09 19.75 15.45
C LEU A 33 -6.57 19.53 15.13
N GLU A 34 -7.09 20.34 14.22
CA GLU A 34 -8.47 20.22 13.70
C GLU A 34 -8.57 19.18 12.61
N LEU A 35 -7.48 18.95 11.86
CA LEU A 35 -7.43 18.06 10.70
C LEU A 35 -6.01 17.60 10.43
N VAL A 36 -5.87 16.36 10.00
CA VAL A 36 -4.66 15.82 9.35
C VAL A 36 -4.99 15.55 7.89
N ALA A 37 -4.28 16.20 6.97
CA ALA A 37 -4.41 15.96 5.54
C ALA A 37 -3.22 15.14 5.04
N CYS A 38 -3.47 13.98 4.45
CA CYS A 38 -2.45 13.09 3.88
C CYS A 38 -3.07 12.19 2.80
N TRP A 39 -2.23 11.47 2.05
CA TRP A 39 -2.73 10.42 1.17
C TRP A 39 -3.16 9.21 1.99
N THR A 40 -4.39 8.76 1.77
CA THR A 40 -4.97 7.58 2.43
C THR A 40 -5.26 6.45 1.43
N SER A 41 -5.03 6.70 0.15
CA SER A 41 -5.28 5.76 -0.94
C SER A 41 -4.07 4.88 -1.26
N GLY A 42 -4.31 3.73 -1.88
CA GLY A 42 -3.28 2.78 -2.30
C GLY A 42 -2.43 2.30 -1.12
N THR A 43 -1.14 2.10 -1.35
CA THR A 43 -0.20 1.61 -0.32
C THR A 43 -0.01 2.57 0.84
N ALA A 44 -0.27 3.88 0.65
CA ALA A 44 -0.24 4.87 1.73
C ALA A 44 -1.32 4.59 2.78
N GLY A 45 -2.47 4.03 2.40
CA GLY A 45 -3.56 3.64 3.30
C GLY A 45 -3.13 2.67 4.40
N TYR A 46 -2.11 1.84 4.15
CA TYR A 46 -1.52 0.98 5.18
C TYR A 46 -0.91 1.80 6.32
N GLN A 47 -0.12 2.82 5.98
CA GLN A 47 0.58 3.66 6.95
C GLN A 47 -0.38 4.53 7.76
N THR A 48 -1.50 4.96 7.16
CA THR A 48 -2.48 5.83 7.83
C THR A 48 -3.19 5.17 9.01
N ARG A 49 -3.19 3.83 9.10
CA ARG A 49 -3.74 3.10 10.26
C ARG A 49 -3.02 3.41 11.56
N ASN A 50 -1.76 3.84 11.50
CA ASN A 50 -0.96 4.20 12.66
C ASN A 50 -1.15 5.68 13.08
N LEU A 51 -1.83 6.50 12.28
CA LEU A 51 -2.02 7.93 12.58
C LEU A 51 -2.68 8.20 13.94
N PRO A 52 -3.66 7.40 14.43
CA PRO A 52 -4.23 7.62 15.76
C PRO A 52 -3.20 7.55 16.89
N ALA A 53 -2.13 6.79 16.75
CA ALA A 53 -1.06 6.76 17.75
C ALA A 53 -0.36 8.11 17.88
N TYR A 54 -0.19 8.83 16.77
CA TYR A 54 0.52 10.12 16.69
C TYR A 54 -0.39 11.33 16.85
N TYR A 55 -1.61 11.27 16.31
CA TYR A 55 -2.52 12.40 16.18
C TYR A 55 -3.81 12.25 16.99
N GLY A 56 -3.98 11.13 17.73
CA GLY A 56 -5.21 10.85 18.51
C GLY A 56 -6.43 10.69 17.59
N ASN A 57 -7.55 11.26 18.01
CA ASN A 57 -8.81 11.21 17.26
C ASN A 57 -8.97 12.36 16.25
N THR A 58 -7.88 13.04 15.87
CA THR A 58 -7.94 14.10 14.87
C THR A 58 -8.46 13.53 13.55
N PRO A 59 -9.47 14.16 12.91
CA PRO A 59 -9.99 13.72 11.62
C PRO A 59 -8.89 13.66 10.55
N VAL A 60 -8.93 12.62 9.72
CA VAL A 60 -7.99 12.45 8.61
C VAL A 60 -8.73 12.64 7.31
N ARG A 61 -8.21 13.52 6.45
CA ARG A 61 -8.74 13.78 5.11
C ARG A 61 -7.72 13.40 4.06
N ASP A 62 -8.16 12.61 3.06
CA ASP A 62 -7.34 12.34 1.89
C ASP A 62 -7.12 13.65 1.10
N VAL A 63 -5.91 13.88 0.63
CA VAL A 63 -5.58 15.07 -0.18
C VAL A 63 -6.02 14.93 -1.64
N GLY A 64 -6.54 13.78 -2.01
CA GLY A 64 -6.98 13.45 -3.35
C GLY A 64 -5.88 12.92 -4.25
N TYR A 65 -6.28 12.44 -5.41
CA TYR A 65 -5.38 11.92 -6.44
C TYR A 65 -4.73 13.08 -7.19
N ILE A 66 -3.40 13.17 -7.07
CA ILE A 66 -2.55 14.21 -7.66
C ILE A 66 -1.34 13.54 -8.29
N SER A 67 -0.97 13.96 -9.47
CA SER A 67 0.26 13.56 -10.16
C SER A 67 0.99 14.79 -10.71
N SER A 68 2.11 14.59 -11.43
CA SER A 68 2.82 15.65 -12.12
C SER A 68 1.97 16.28 -13.23
N GLU A 69 1.07 15.52 -13.81
CA GLU A 69 0.18 15.90 -14.89
C GLU A 69 -1.00 16.77 -14.41
N GLY A 70 -1.30 16.73 -13.12
CA GLY A 70 -2.35 17.59 -12.54
C GLY A 70 -3.01 17.07 -11.28
N ARG A 71 -4.03 17.81 -10.85
CA ARG A 71 -4.94 17.39 -9.79
C ARG A 71 -6.14 16.69 -10.40
N HIS A 72 -6.28 15.40 -10.14
CA HIS A 72 -7.30 14.56 -10.75
C HIS A 72 -8.56 14.45 -9.91
N THR A 73 -8.43 14.47 -8.58
CA THR A 73 -9.61 14.45 -7.70
C THR A 73 -9.52 15.48 -6.57
N ILE A 74 -10.68 15.85 -6.04
CA ILE A 74 -10.84 16.67 -4.84
C ILE A 74 -11.67 15.87 -3.84
N THR A 75 -11.15 15.69 -2.65
CA THR A 75 -11.83 14.99 -1.56
C THR A 75 -12.83 15.93 -0.88
N THR A 76 -14.04 15.45 -0.65
CA THR A 76 -15.15 16.23 -0.09
C THR A 76 -15.55 15.79 1.32
N GLY A 77 -14.96 14.68 1.83
CA GLY A 77 -15.26 14.11 3.15
C GLY A 77 -14.03 13.64 3.92
N ASP A 78 -14.20 13.38 5.21
CA ASP A 78 -13.17 12.84 6.08
C ASP A 78 -13.29 11.32 6.19
N GLY A 79 -12.16 10.63 6.47
CA GLY A 79 -12.13 9.20 6.74
C GLY A 79 -12.40 8.29 5.54
N SER A 80 -12.48 8.82 4.32
CA SER A 80 -12.62 8.05 3.09
C SER A 80 -11.43 8.26 2.17
N ALA A 81 -10.95 7.20 1.53
CA ALA A 81 -10.02 7.28 0.42
C ALA A 81 -10.77 7.69 -0.87
N GLY A 82 -10.13 8.54 -1.67
CA GLY A 82 -10.68 8.98 -2.94
C GLY A 82 -11.37 10.33 -2.89
N GLY A 83 -11.73 10.82 -4.07
CA GLY A 83 -12.37 12.12 -4.24
C GLY A 83 -13.10 12.24 -5.55
N ARG A 84 -13.87 13.31 -5.67
CA ARG A 84 -14.62 13.64 -6.89
C ARG A 84 -13.66 14.04 -8.01
N LEU A 85 -13.85 13.49 -9.21
CA LEU A 85 -13.07 13.83 -10.40
C LEU A 85 -13.14 15.33 -10.72
N VAL A 86 -12.00 15.93 -11.01
CA VAL A 86 -11.91 17.34 -11.49
C VAL A 86 -12.16 17.37 -12.99
N ALA A 87 -13.41 17.29 -13.38
CA ALA A 87 -13.83 17.17 -14.80
C ALA A 87 -13.47 18.40 -15.67
N GLY A 88 -13.18 19.55 -15.06
CA GLY A 88 -12.77 20.76 -15.79
C GLY A 88 -11.27 20.92 -15.97
N GLY A 89 -10.44 20.05 -15.39
CA GLY A 89 -8.97 20.16 -15.44
C GLY A 89 -8.34 19.49 -16.66
N ALA A 90 -9.00 18.47 -17.19
CA ALA A 90 -8.54 17.69 -18.35
C ALA A 90 -9.70 16.82 -18.88
N PHE A 91 -9.51 16.21 -20.04
CA PHE A 91 -10.42 15.18 -20.55
C PHE A 91 -9.88 13.83 -20.11
N TYR A 92 -10.73 13.06 -19.43
CA TYR A 92 -10.42 11.74 -18.88
C TYR A 92 -11.16 10.64 -19.61
N GLU A 93 -10.44 9.58 -19.94
CA GLU A 93 -10.99 8.31 -20.41
C GLU A 93 -10.51 7.19 -19.47
N PHE A 94 -11.26 6.12 -19.37
CA PHE A 94 -11.06 5.05 -18.41
C PHE A 94 -11.11 3.69 -19.10
N ILE A 95 -10.01 2.93 -19.11
CA ILE A 95 -9.98 1.59 -19.70
C ILE A 95 -10.25 0.57 -18.58
N PRO A 96 -11.33 -0.25 -18.69
CA PRO A 96 -11.60 -1.29 -17.71
C PRO A 96 -10.45 -2.28 -17.58
N GLN A 97 -10.13 -2.74 -16.35
CA GLN A 97 -9.05 -3.70 -16.12
C GLN A 97 -9.40 -5.11 -16.61
N ASP A 98 -10.67 -5.42 -16.75
CA ASP A 98 -11.21 -6.67 -17.33
C ASP A 98 -11.28 -6.63 -18.87
N GLY A 99 -10.82 -5.53 -19.49
CA GLY A 99 -10.80 -5.33 -20.93
C GLY A 99 -12.02 -4.58 -21.45
N GLY A 100 -11.93 -4.07 -22.67
CA GLY A 100 -12.98 -3.32 -23.32
C GLY A 100 -12.51 -1.98 -23.89
N GLU A 101 -13.44 -1.19 -24.38
CA GLU A 101 -13.19 0.15 -24.91
C GLU A 101 -13.06 1.16 -23.77
N ALA A 102 -12.43 2.30 -24.08
CA ALA A 102 -12.30 3.39 -23.13
C ALA A 102 -13.68 4.04 -22.89
N LEU A 103 -14.00 4.26 -21.62
CA LEU A 103 -15.26 4.83 -21.13
C LEU A 103 -15.06 6.28 -20.70
N ASN A 104 -16.13 7.07 -20.75
CA ASN A 104 -16.17 8.37 -20.09
C ASN A 104 -16.45 8.23 -18.58
N GLY A 105 -16.15 9.27 -17.81
CA GLY A 105 -16.34 9.23 -16.35
C GLY A 105 -17.77 8.92 -15.90
N SER A 106 -18.79 9.31 -16.67
CA SER A 106 -20.20 9.01 -16.34
C SER A 106 -20.64 7.57 -16.64
N GLU A 107 -19.83 6.80 -17.36
CA GLU A 107 -20.11 5.42 -17.77
C GLU A 107 -19.46 4.39 -16.85
N LEU A 108 -18.75 4.84 -15.82
CA LEU A 108 -18.07 3.95 -14.89
C LEU A 108 -19.05 3.19 -14.00
N GLU A 109 -18.65 1.99 -13.59
CA GLU A 109 -19.41 1.17 -12.67
C GLU A 109 -18.79 1.21 -11.25
N ILE A 110 -19.64 1.34 -10.24
CA ILE A 110 -19.20 1.35 -8.83
C ILE A 110 -18.51 0.02 -8.48
N GLY A 111 -17.35 0.12 -7.84
CA GLY A 111 -16.53 -1.02 -7.43
C GLY A 111 -15.56 -1.52 -8.52
N LYS A 112 -15.73 -1.14 -9.76
CA LYS A 112 -14.82 -1.50 -10.86
C LYS A 112 -13.54 -0.66 -10.86
N THR A 113 -12.51 -1.21 -11.49
CA THR A 113 -11.17 -0.61 -11.60
C THR A 113 -10.81 -0.31 -13.05
N TYR A 114 -10.09 0.80 -13.23
CA TYR A 114 -9.81 1.37 -14.54
C TYR A 114 -8.42 1.93 -14.62
N THR A 115 -7.77 1.80 -15.78
CA THR A 115 -6.58 2.58 -16.14
C THR A 115 -6.99 3.95 -16.66
N VAL A 116 -6.32 4.99 -16.20
CA VAL A 116 -6.61 6.38 -16.56
C VAL A 116 -5.85 6.78 -17.83
N LEU A 117 -6.59 7.31 -18.82
CA LEU A 117 -6.07 8.06 -19.94
C LEU A 117 -6.34 9.54 -19.75
N LEU A 118 -5.36 10.39 -20.04
CA LEU A 118 -5.43 11.82 -19.86
C LEU A 118 -5.19 12.57 -21.17
N THR A 119 -6.07 13.48 -21.50
CA THR A 119 -5.86 14.50 -22.53
C THR A 119 -5.93 15.87 -21.88
N SER A 120 -4.87 16.68 -21.99
CA SER A 120 -4.76 17.98 -21.34
C SER A 120 -4.34 19.09 -22.33
N ASP A 121 -4.60 20.33 -21.95
CA ASP A 121 -4.16 21.52 -22.67
C ASP A 121 -2.64 21.73 -22.66
N GLN A 122 -1.92 21.00 -21.81
CA GLN A 122 -0.46 20.98 -21.75
C GLN A 122 0.19 20.12 -22.85
N GLY A 123 -0.62 19.58 -23.78
CA GLY A 123 -0.16 18.82 -24.94
C GLY A 123 -0.14 17.31 -24.76
N LEU A 124 -0.65 16.78 -23.67
CA LEU A 124 -0.87 15.34 -23.51
C LEU A 124 -2.13 14.95 -24.30
N TYR A 125 -2.00 13.93 -25.14
CA TYR A 125 -3.12 13.38 -25.90
C TYR A 125 -3.25 11.89 -25.65
N ARG A 126 -4.38 11.48 -25.03
CA ARG A 126 -4.65 10.10 -24.60
C ARG A 126 -3.46 9.44 -23.91
N TYR A 127 -2.79 10.24 -23.08
CA TYR A 127 -1.61 9.81 -22.35
C TYR A 127 -2.00 8.77 -21.30
N GLN A 128 -1.41 7.60 -21.41
CA GLN A 128 -1.62 6.52 -20.46
C GLN A 128 -0.71 6.75 -19.24
N MET A 129 -1.29 7.23 -18.16
CA MET A 129 -0.57 7.56 -16.94
C MET A 129 -0.02 6.31 -16.22
N GLY A 130 -0.52 5.14 -16.55
CA GLY A 130 -0.24 3.90 -15.84
C GLY A 130 -0.88 3.85 -14.44
N ASP A 131 -1.77 4.76 -14.13
CA ASP A 131 -2.46 4.82 -12.85
C ASP A 131 -3.77 4.03 -12.93
N ILE A 132 -4.03 3.24 -11.88
CA ILE A 132 -5.26 2.48 -11.71
C ILE A 132 -6.08 3.11 -10.61
N VAL A 133 -7.34 3.35 -10.94
CA VAL A 133 -8.33 3.92 -10.02
C VAL A 133 -9.52 2.98 -9.86
N ARG A 134 -10.17 3.05 -8.70
CA ARG A 134 -11.48 2.42 -8.44
C ARG A 134 -12.58 3.49 -8.45
N CYS A 135 -13.70 3.19 -9.05
CA CYS A 135 -14.89 4.01 -8.91
C CYS A 135 -15.61 3.63 -7.61
N ASN A 136 -15.58 4.53 -6.61
CA ASN A 136 -16.24 4.30 -5.32
C ASN A 136 -17.68 4.79 -5.27
N GLY A 137 -18.13 5.57 -6.29
CA GLY A 137 -19.47 6.13 -6.34
C GLY A 137 -19.53 7.33 -7.26
N PHE A 138 -20.62 8.11 -7.12
CA PHE A 138 -20.86 9.32 -7.91
C PHE A 138 -21.39 10.45 -7.03
N GLU A 139 -20.99 11.68 -7.34
CA GLU A 139 -21.62 12.92 -6.89
C GLU A 139 -22.27 13.59 -8.11
N GLY A 140 -23.59 13.43 -8.24
CA GLY A 140 -24.29 13.74 -9.48
C GLY A 140 -23.75 12.86 -10.63
N PRO A 141 -23.37 13.43 -11.79
CA PRO A 141 -22.81 12.68 -12.90
C PRO A 141 -21.29 12.44 -12.77
N THR A 142 -20.65 12.97 -11.73
CA THR A 142 -19.19 12.97 -11.57
C THR A 142 -18.73 11.79 -10.71
N PRO A 143 -17.83 10.92 -11.19
CA PRO A 143 -17.37 9.79 -10.42
C PRO A 143 -16.50 10.22 -9.24
N VAL A 144 -16.60 9.46 -8.17
CA VAL A 144 -15.70 9.49 -7.00
C VAL A 144 -14.68 8.39 -7.21
N LEU A 145 -13.41 8.78 -7.36
CA LEU A 145 -12.31 7.88 -7.71
C LEU A 145 -11.31 7.77 -6.58
N GLU A 146 -10.88 6.54 -6.33
CA GLU A 146 -9.80 6.20 -5.42
C GLU A 146 -8.60 5.71 -6.24
N PHE A 147 -7.43 6.30 -6.02
CA PHE A 147 -6.19 5.79 -6.59
C PHE A 147 -5.78 4.49 -5.88
N LEU A 148 -5.50 3.44 -6.63
CA LEU A 148 -5.04 2.18 -6.07
C LEU A 148 -3.52 2.01 -6.20
N CYS A 149 -3.02 1.99 -7.43
CA CYS A 149 -1.61 1.73 -7.70
C CYS A 149 -1.27 2.13 -9.15
N LYS A 150 0.01 1.99 -9.50
CA LYS A 150 0.42 2.04 -10.92
C LYS A 150 0.36 0.66 -11.56
N THR A 151 0.15 0.60 -12.87
CA THR A 151 0.19 -0.64 -13.66
C THR A 151 1.48 -1.44 -13.45
N GLU A 152 2.60 -0.78 -13.20
CA GLU A 152 3.89 -1.41 -12.91
C GLU A 152 3.94 -2.05 -11.50
N GLN A 153 2.95 -1.79 -10.65
CA GLN A 153 2.85 -2.35 -9.30
C GLN A 153 1.97 -3.60 -9.25
N PHE A 154 1.85 -4.30 -10.37
CA PHE A 154 1.30 -5.65 -10.43
C PHE A 154 2.42 -6.68 -10.52
N SER A 155 2.19 -7.81 -9.90
CA SER A 155 2.97 -9.02 -10.14
C SER A 155 2.11 -10.07 -10.80
N ASP A 156 2.69 -10.78 -11.74
CA ASP A 156 2.06 -11.85 -12.49
C ASP A 156 3.08 -12.96 -12.69
N LEU A 157 3.02 -14.00 -11.89
CA LEU A 157 3.90 -15.16 -12.00
C LEU A 157 3.30 -16.24 -12.92
N GLU A 158 2.02 -16.54 -12.70
CA GLU A 158 1.30 -17.64 -13.34
C GLU A 158 -0.10 -17.20 -13.87
N GLY A 159 -0.35 -15.89 -14.01
CA GLY A 159 -1.60 -15.30 -14.49
C GLY A 159 -2.51 -14.77 -13.37
N GLU A 160 -2.04 -14.70 -12.13
CA GLU A 160 -2.85 -14.28 -10.97
C GLU A 160 -3.04 -12.78 -10.84
N LYS A 161 -2.16 -11.97 -11.43
CA LYS A 161 -2.22 -10.50 -11.45
C LYS A 161 -2.50 -9.87 -10.08
N ILE A 162 -1.59 -10.04 -9.12
CA ILE A 162 -1.69 -9.44 -7.81
C ILE A 162 -1.24 -7.98 -7.86
N SER A 163 -2.02 -7.07 -7.27
CA SER A 163 -1.66 -5.66 -7.13
C SER A 163 -1.03 -5.36 -5.77
N GLY A 164 -0.26 -4.27 -5.70
CA GLY A 164 0.38 -3.83 -4.46
C GLY A 164 -0.63 -3.44 -3.37
N ASP A 165 -1.81 -2.94 -3.74
CA ASP A 165 -2.88 -2.62 -2.78
C ASP A 165 -3.54 -3.88 -2.20
N GLN A 166 -3.69 -4.96 -2.98
CA GLN A 166 -4.15 -6.25 -2.46
C GLN A 166 -3.19 -6.81 -1.43
N ILE A 167 -1.88 -6.73 -1.68
CA ILE A 167 -0.87 -7.15 -0.70
C ILE A 167 -0.93 -6.26 0.55
N ALA A 168 -0.97 -4.95 0.39
CA ALA A 168 -1.06 -4.02 1.51
C ALA A 168 -2.32 -4.27 2.36
N ALA A 169 -3.46 -4.54 1.73
CA ALA A 169 -4.71 -4.87 2.41
C ALA A 169 -4.60 -6.19 3.19
N ALA A 170 -4.06 -7.25 2.56
CA ALA A 170 -3.86 -8.55 3.22
C ALA A 170 -2.92 -8.43 4.43
N MET A 171 -1.77 -7.74 4.27
CA MET A 171 -0.81 -7.52 5.35
C MET A 171 -1.42 -6.74 6.51
N ALA A 172 -2.22 -5.73 6.22
CA ALA A 172 -2.91 -4.92 7.21
C ALA A 172 -3.93 -5.72 8.02
N GLU A 173 -4.74 -6.52 7.35
CA GLU A 173 -5.73 -7.39 8.01
C GLU A 173 -5.05 -8.43 8.90
N CYS A 174 -3.99 -9.06 8.40
CA CYS A 174 -3.20 -10.03 9.16
C CYS A 174 -2.56 -9.40 10.39
N ALA A 175 -1.96 -8.21 10.27
CA ALA A 175 -1.36 -7.48 11.39
C ALA A 175 -2.40 -7.14 12.46
N GLN A 176 -3.57 -6.65 12.05
CA GLN A 176 -4.67 -6.34 12.95
C GLN A 176 -5.16 -7.57 13.72
N ARG A 177 -5.39 -8.69 13.03
CA ARG A 177 -5.87 -9.96 13.64
C ARG A 177 -4.85 -10.59 14.59
N LEU A 178 -3.55 -10.38 14.34
CA LEU A 178 -2.47 -10.85 15.21
C LEU A 178 -2.14 -9.88 16.34
N GLY A 179 -2.67 -8.64 16.31
CA GLY A 179 -2.34 -7.61 17.28
C GLY A 179 -0.89 -7.15 17.19
N VAL A 180 -0.28 -7.18 15.99
CA VAL A 180 1.11 -6.75 15.75
C VAL A 180 1.16 -5.52 14.87
N THR A 181 2.25 -4.76 14.99
CA THR A 181 2.56 -3.66 14.08
C THR A 181 3.59 -4.16 13.06
N LEU A 182 3.23 -4.08 11.77
CA LEU A 182 4.15 -4.28 10.66
C LEU A 182 4.47 -2.91 10.09
N GLU A 183 5.63 -2.36 10.45
CA GLU A 183 6.02 -1.01 9.99
C GLU A 183 6.38 -1.01 8.50
N SER A 184 7.05 -2.06 8.05
CA SER A 184 7.49 -2.22 6.67
C SER A 184 7.42 -3.67 6.24
N PHE A 185 7.15 -3.88 4.96
CA PHE A 185 7.17 -5.19 4.33
C PHE A 185 7.44 -5.05 2.82
N ALA A 186 7.82 -6.16 2.18
CA ALA A 186 7.89 -6.25 0.74
C ALA A 186 7.46 -7.62 0.26
N ALA A 187 6.85 -7.69 -0.93
CA ALA A 187 6.56 -8.92 -1.65
C ALA A 187 7.57 -9.11 -2.77
N ILE A 188 8.10 -10.31 -2.91
CA ILE A 188 9.11 -10.67 -3.88
C ILE A 188 8.58 -11.85 -4.69
N PRO A 189 8.19 -11.64 -5.94
CA PRO A 189 7.78 -12.72 -6.82
C PRO A 189 9.00 -13.56 -7.21
N LEU A 190 8.93 -14.86 -6.98
CA LEU A 190 10.03 -15.79 -7.22
C LEU A 190 9.60 -16.91 -8.16
N ARG A 191 10.30 -17.01 -9.30
CA ARG A 191 10.18 -18.16 -10.20
C ARG A 191 11.13 -19.24 -9.75
N ALA A 192 10.61 -20.43 -9.48
CA ALA A 192 11.44 -21.56 -9.13
C ALA A 192 12.07 -22.15 -10.40
N GLU A 193 13.34 -22.54 -10.34
CA GLU A 193 14.00 -23.28 -11.44
C GLU A 193 13.36 -24.67 -11.65
N ARG A 194 12.87 -25.26 -10.56
CA ARG A 194 12.10 -26.52 -10.56
C ARG A 194 10.97 -26.39 -9.54
N GLY A 195 9.74 -26.70 -9.96
CA GLY A 195 8.55 -26.58 -9.13
C GLY A 195 7.73 -25.32 -9.43
N ALA A 196 6.71 -25.07 -8.62
CA ALA A 196 5.81 -23.95 -8.78
C ALA A 196 6.46 -22.62 -8.33
N SER A 197 6.13 -21.54 -9.01
CA SER A 197 6.48 -20.18 -8.60
C SER A 197 5.81 -19.81 -7.28
N TYR A 198 6.35 -18.85 -6.54
CA TYR A 198 5.79 -18.43 -5.26
C TYR A 198 6.11 -16.98 -4.92
N TYR A 199 5.38 -16.42 -3.98
CA TYR A 199 5.68 -15.12 -3.39
C TYR A 199 6.43 -15.29 -2.07
N ALA A 200 7.50 -14.51 -1.89
CA ALA A 200 8.15 -14.35 -0.60
C ALA A 200 7.79 -12.98 -0.01
N PHE A 201 7.35 -12.96 1.25
CA PHE A 201 7.05 -11.74 1.97
C PHE A 201 8.17 -11.46 2.96
N ALA A 202 8.89 -10.36 2.76
CA ALA A 202 9.94 -9.91 3.66
C ALA A 202 9.37 -8.98 4.74
N ILE A 203 9.68 -9.25 6.01
CA ILE A 203 9.34 -8.43 7.17
C ILE A 203 10.53 -8.33 8.12
N GLU A 204 10.58 -7.29 8.94
CA GLU A 204 11.48 -7.23 10.08
C GLU A 204 10.92 -8.05 11.26
N PRO A 205 11.74 -8.43 12.26
CA PRO A 205 11.29 -9.29 13.35
C PRO A 205 10.09 -8.70 14.10
N LEU A 206 9.11 -9.53 14.37
CA LEU A 206 7.96 -9.15 15.20
C LEU A 206 8.31 -9.30 16.68
N SER A 207 7.66 -8.50 17.52
CA SER A 207 7.78 -8.58 18.99
C SER A 207 7.26 -9.91 19.57
N LEU A 208 6.62 -10.75 18.75
CA LEU A 208 6.01 -12.02 19.13
C LEU A 208 6.87 -13.20 18.66
N CYS A 209 6.91 -14.28 19.45
CA CYS A 209 7.67 -15.49 19.18
C CYS A 209 7.21 -16.27 17.94
N GLY A 210 8.05 -17.15 17.41
CA GLY A 210 7.98 -17.89 16.15
C GLY A 210 6.66 -18.54 15.69
N ASP A 211 5.69 -18.76 16.60
CA ASP A 211 4.35 -19.22 16.22
C ASP A 211 3.52 -18.12 15.51
N ALA A 212 3.71 -16.85 15.90
CA ALA A 212 3.04 -15.73 15.26
C ALA A 212 3.46 -15.55 13.80
N GLU A 213 4.72 -15.79 13.47
CA GLU A 213 5.24 -15.69 12.12
C GLU A 213 4.70 -16.80 11.20
N ARG A 214 4.52 -18.04 11.73
CA ARG A 214 3.87 -19.12 11.01
C ARG A 214 2.39 -18.84 10.76
N ARG A 215 1.72 -18.28 11.75
CA ARG A 215 0.32 -17.86 11.60
C ARG A 215 0.22 -16.72 10.59
N LEU A 216 1.13 -15.75 10.64
CA LEU A 216 1.13 -14.62 9.71
C LEU A 216 1.18 -15.10 8.26
N ILE A 217 2.13 -15.98 7.89
CA ILE A 217 2.25 -16.41 6.48
C ILE A 217 1.04 -17.22 6.01
N ALA A 218 0.45 -18.06 6.88
CA ALA A 218 -0.76 -18.78 6.55
C ALA A 218 -1.96 -17.84 6.34
N MET A 219 -2.07 -16.80 7.18
CA MET A 219 -3.11 -15.78 7.05
C MET A 219 -2.93 -14.91 5.81
N ILE A 220 -1.69 -14.58 5.42
CA ILE A 220 -1.42 -13.82 4.19
C ILE A 220 -1.93 -14.59 2.97
N ASP A 221 -1.64 -15.87 2.84
CA ASP A 221 -2.15 -16.70 1.74
C ASP A 221 -3.68 -16.74 1.72
N GLU A 222 -4.30 -16.88 2.89
CA GLU A 222 -5.76 -16.89 3.03
C GLU A 222 -6.38 -15.55 2.59
N GLU A 223 -5.86 -14.43 3.09
CA GLU A 223 -6.39 -13.09 2.78
C GLU A 223 -6.16 -12.73 1.32
N LEU A 224 -5.00 -13.03 0.75
CA LEU A 224 -4.75 -12.84 -0.68
C LEU A 224 -5.70 -13.70 -1.52
N GLY A 225 -5.99 -14.94 -1.11
CA GLY A 225 -6.97 -15.79 -1.79
C GLY A 225 -8.40 -15.26 -1.72
N LYS A 226 -8.75 -14.47 -0.70
CA LYS A 226 -10.05 -13.75 -0.61
C LYS A 226 -10.08 -12.54 -1.54
N LEU A 227 -8.99 -11.78 -1.60
CA LEU A 227 -8.88 -10.56 -2.38
C LEU A 227 -8.63 -10.81 -3.86
N ASN A 228 -8.07 -11.95 -4.22
CA ASN A 228 -7.72 -12.31 -5.59
C ASN A 228 -8.11 -13.76 -5.89
N PHE A 229 -9.17 -13.92 -6.67
CA PHE A 229 -9.67 -15.25 -7.07
C PHE A 229 -8.64 -16.05 -7.86
N LEU A 230 -7.89 -15.40 -8.77
CA LEU A 230 -6.89 -16.09 -9.59
C LEU A 230 -5.71 -16.57 -8.73
N TYR A 231 -5.29 -15.80 -7.73
CA TYR A 231 -4.27 -16.24 -6.76
C TYR A 231 -4.69 -17.55 -6.08
N ARG A 232 -5.91 -17.58 -5.54
CA ARG A 232 -6.46 -18.79 -4.91
C ARG A 232 -6.58 -19.94 -5.88
N TYR A 233 -7.03 -19.68 -7.11
CA TYR A 233 -7.16 -20.70 -8.15
C TYR A 233 -5.80 -21.31 -8.51
N LYS A 234 -4.77 -20.46 -8.71
CA LYS A 234 -3.41 -20.89 -9.05
C LYS A 234 -2.70 -21.66 -7.94
N GLN A 235 -3.02 -21.37 -6.68
CA GLN A 235 -2.59 -22.22 -5.57
C GLN A 235 -3.31 -23.56 -5.56
N ALA A 236 -4.60 -23.60 -5.82
CA ALA A 236 -5.40 -24.82 -5.83
C ALA A 236 -5.02 -25.76 -6.98
N ASP A 237 -4.64 -25.26 -8.16
CA ASP A 237 -4.20 -26.06 -9.30
C ASP A 237 -2.70 -26.44 -9.22
N GLY A 238 -1.97 -25.91 -8.23
CA GLY A 238 -0.54 -26.21 -8.01
C GLY A 238 0.41 -25.41 -8.89
N SER A 239 -0.07 -24.48 -9.73
CA SER A 239 0.78 -23.59 -10.56
C SER A 239 1.55 -22.62 -9.69
N LEU A 240 0.93 -22.14 -8.58
CA LEU A 240 1.53 -21.27 -7.60
C LEU A 240 1.68 -22.00 -6.27
N ALA A 241 2.92 -22.05 -5.75
CA ALA A 241 3.17 -22.65 -4.45
C ALA A 241 2.73 -21.70 -3.31
N PRO A 242 2.49 -22.24 -2.10
CA PRO A 242 2.23 -21.45 -0.91
C PRO A 242 3.34 -20.43 -0.66
N ALA A 243 2.97 -19.25 -0.14
CA ALA A 243 3.91 -18.18 0.11
C ALA A 243 4.94 -18.50 1.19
N HIS A 244 6.09 -17.83 1.12
CA HIS A 244 7.14 -17.88 2.13
C HIS A 244 7.24 -16.57 2.89
N LEU A 245 7.54 -16.62 4.19
CA LEU A 245 7.90 -15.46 4.98
C LEU A 245 9.42 -15.41 5.17
N LEU A 246 10.01 -14.27 4.84
CA LEU A 246 11.42 -13.96 5.06
C LEU A 246 11.52 -12.97 6.21
N VAL A 247 12.08 -13.39 7.32
CA VAL A 247 12.37 -12.48 8.42
C VAL A 247 13.78 -11.96 8.21
N VAL A 248 13.89 -10.64 7.97
CA VAL A 248 15.15 -9.95 7.67
C VAL A 248 15.65 -9.20 8.91
N GLU A 249 16.91 -8.77 8.88
CA GLU A 249 17.49 -8.01 9.99
C GLU A 249 16.74 -6.69 10.24
N GLN A 250 16.63 -6.31 11.52
CA GLN A 250 16.01 -5.05 11.93
C GLN A 250 16.73 -3.86 11.30
N GLY A 251 15.96 -2.86 10.78
CA GLY A 251 16.49 -1.67 10.10
C GLY A 251 16.81 -1.88 8.61
N THR A 252 16.53 -3.07 8.04
CA THR A 252 16.77 -3.38 6.62
C THR A 252 16.00 -2.42 5.70
N PHE A 253 14.72 -2.17 5.97
CA PHE A 253 13.91 -1.28 5.13
C PHE A 253 14.33 0.18 5.27
N ALA A 254 14.68 0.64 6.48
CA ALA A 254 15.20 1.99 6.71
C ALA A 254 16.52 2.21 5.96
N THR A 255 17.46 1.26 6.05
CA THR A 255 18.73 1.32 5.33
C THR A 255 18.50 1.37 3.81
N ARG A 256 17.58 0.58 3.29
CA ARG A 256 17.24 0.56 1.87
C ARG A 256 16.65 1.91 1.41
N THR A 257 15.77 2.51 2.21
CA THR A 257 15.21 3.84 1.95
C THR A 257 16.32 4.89 1.89
N ASN A 258 17.23 4.91 2.87
CA ASN A 258 18.33 5.86 2.92
C ASN A 258 19.26 5.74 1.70
N LEU A 259 19.66 4.52 1.35
CA LEU A 259 20.48 4.28 0.16
C LEU A 259 19.80 4.72 -1.14
N HIS A 260 18.49 4.56 -1.24
CA HIS A 260 17.74 5.02 -2.42
C HIS A 260 17.71 6.55 -2.49
N THR A 261 17.38 7.21 -1.39
CA THR A 261 17.31 8.68 -1.33
C THR A 261 18.68 9.34 -1.55
N GLU A 262 19.76 8.75 -1.04
CA GLU A 262 21.14 9.19 -1.33
C GLU A 262 21.50 9.08 -2.81
N ARG A 263 21.13 7.95 -3.46
CA ARG A 263 21.43 7.74 -4.90
C ARG A 263 20.65 8.63 -5.83
N THR A 264 19.39 8.91 -5.50
CA THR A 264 18.47 9.66 -6.37
C THR A 264 18.42 11.15 -6.06
N GLY A 265 18.93 11.58 -4.90
CA GLY A 265 18.80 12.96 -4.42
C GLY A 265 17.36 13.35 -4.08
N THR A 266 16.43 12.38 -4.07
CA THR A 266 15.04 12.58 -3.66
C THR A 266 14.97 12.73 -2.15
N GLY A 267 14.20 13.70 -1.63
CA GLY A 267 13.96 13.83 -0.20
C GLY A 267 13.18 12.60 0.34
N GLU A 268 13.43 12.23 1.58
CA GLU A 268 12.74 11.09 2.25
C GLU A 268 11.21 11.17 2.13
N THR A 269 10.66 12.37 2.13
CA THR A 269 9.21 12.62 2.02
C THR A 269 8.64 12.31 0.64
N GLN A 270 9.47 12.17 -0.39
CA GLN A 270 9.04 11.86 -1.76
C GLN A 270 9.22 10.38 -2.13
N TYR A 271 10.02 9.65 -1.38
CA TYR A 271 10.22 8.23 -1.62
C TYR A 271 9.05 7.40 -1.10
N LYS A 272 8.42 6.65 -1.98
CA LYS A 272 7.40 5.67 -1.65
C LYS A 272 8.02 4.28 -1.83
N PRO A 273 8.32 3.55 -0.73
CA PRO A 273 8.86 2.19 -0.83
C PRO A 273 7.93 1.31 -1.67
N PRO A 274 8.44 0.64 -2.71
CA PRO A 274 7.61 -0.25 -3.52
C PRO A 274 7.21 -1.48 -2.71
N VAL A 275 5.96 -1.92 -2.88
CA VAL A 275 5.47 -3.16 -2.27
C VAL A 275 6.12 -4.37 -2.91
N PHE A 276 6.28 -4.35 -4.25
CA PHE A 276 7.01 -5.39 -4.96
C PHE A 276 8.48 -5.05 -5.10
N LEU A 277 9.32 -6.04 -4.81
CA LEU A 277 10.76 -6.00 -5.08
C LEU A 277 11.12 -7.11 -6.08
N SER A 278 12.13 -6.85 -6.90
CA SER A 278 12.68 -7.88 -7.80
C SER A 278 13.41 -8.97 -7.00
N ALA A 279 13.54 -10.15 -7.59
CA ALA A 279 14.30 -11.25 -6.97
C ALA A 279 15.76 -10.87 -6.64
N SER A 280 16.36 -9.93 -7.37
CA SER A 280 17.70 -9.41 -7.08
C SER A 280 17.79 -8.69 -5.73
N ALA A 281 16.69 -8.16 -5.21
CA ALA A 281 16.67 -7.51 -3.89
C ALA A 281 17.00 -8.49 -2.75
N LEU A 282 16.82 -9.80 -2.95
CA LEU A 282 17.21 -10.81 -1.96
C LEU A 282 18.70 -10.76 -1.60
N ALA A 283 19.55 -10.38 -2.55
CA ALA A 283 20.99 -10.22 -2.29
C ALA A 283 21.33 -9.05 -1.35
N GLU A 284 20.41 -8.10 -1.21
CA GLU A 284 20.57 -6.94 -0.32
C GLU A 284 20.07 -7.24 1.10
N PHE A 285 19.33 -8.36 1.30
CA PHE A 285 18.69 -8.69 2.55
C PHE A 285 19.51 -9.68 3.35
N LYS A 286 19.81 -9.33 4.61
CA LYS A 286 20.31 -10.31 5.58
C LYS A 286 19.10 -11.06 6.15
N ILE A 287 18.83 -12.22 5.55
CA ILE A 287 17.73 -13.08 5.94
C ILE A 287 18.12 -13.84 7.21
N LEU A 288 17.39 -13.63 8.29
CA LEU A 288 17.59 -14.31 9.57
C LEU A 288 16.96 -15.70 9.58
N ARG A 289 15.78 -15.84 8.96
CA ARG A 289 15.04 -17.10 8.81
C ARG A 289 14.01 -17.05 7.70
N THR A 290 13.70 -18.21 7.14
CA THR A 290 12.66 -18.41 6.14
C THR A 290 11.61 -19.36 6.71
N ILE A 291 10.33 -18.97 6.64
CA ILE A 291 9.21 -19.76 7.09
C ILE A 291 8.34 -20.08 5.88
N ARG A 292 8.13 -21.36 5.61
CA ARG A 292 7.29 -21.83 4.52
C ARG A 292 5.88 -22.08 5.04
N ASN A 293 4.87 -21.64 4.30
CA ASN A 293 3.50 -22.03 4.60
C ASN A 293 3.28 -23.47 4.17
N THR A 294 2.99 -24.34 5.13
CA THR A 294 2.74 -25.78 4.91
C THR A 294 1.26 -26.14 4.96
N THR A 295 0.38 -25.19 5.23
CA THR A 295 -1.06 -25.43 5.46
C THR A 295 -1.86 -25.65 4.18
N ALA A 296 -1.37 -25.26 3.02
CA ALA A 296 -2.08 -25.39 1.75
C ALA A 296 -2.10 -26.81 1.14
N ALA A 297 -1.39 -27.77 1.71
CA ALA A 297 -1.28 -29.14 1.18
C ALA A 297 -2.46 -30.07 1.55
N GLN A 298 -3.47 -29.62 2.30
CA GLN A 298 -4.54 -30.49 2.80
C GLN A 298 -5.94 -30.28 2.17
N GLY A 299 -6.05 -29.46 1.14
CA GLY A 299 -7.32 -29.15 0.47
C GLY A 299 -7.46 -29.70 -0.95
N GLY A 300 -7.00 -30.91 -1.22
CA GLY A 300 -7.35 -31.61 -2.46
C GLY A 300 -8.83 -31.99 -2.45
N PRO A 301 -9.58 -31.81 -3.59
CA PRO A 301 -10.97 -32.28 -3.64
C PRO A 301 -10.98 -33.78 -3.48
N GLY A 302 -11.63 -34.23 -2.40
CA GLY A 302 -11.91 -35.64 -2.18
C GLY A 302 -12.61 -36.24 -3.40
N ALA A 303 -12.04 -37.30 -3.96
CA ALA A 303 -12.68 -38.11 -4.96
C ALA A 303 -14.02 -38.60 -4.38
N ALA A 304 -15.10 -38.05 -4.88
CA ALA A 304 -16.42 -38.66 -4.74
C ALA A 304 -16.57 -39.62 -5.90
N ALA A 305 -16.67 -40.92 -5.53
CA ALA A 305 -17.05 -42.01 -6.41
C ALA A 305 -18.49 -41.88 -6.89
#